data_c0c4281d0f69dd8f3c55e3d01445b7e8
#
_entry.id   c0c4281d0f69dd8f3c55e3d01445b7e8
#
_cell.length_a   1.000
_cell.length_b   1.000
_cell.length_c   1.000
_cell.angle_alpha   90.00
_cell.angle_beta   90.00
_cell.angle_gamma   90.00
#
_symmetry.space_group_name_H-M   'P 1'
#
loop_
_entity.id
_entity.type
_entity.pdbx_description
1 polymer ?
#
loop_
_entity_poly.entity_id
_entity_poly.type
_entity_poly.pdbx_seq_one_letter_code
_entity_poly.pdbx_strand_id
1 'polypeptide(L)'
;PTFHRSRSHDYVAKEVKAVRENLGASEVASFANHKFTGSGARAFLDRILAGHMPERGRVNLSPMLLESGKLNGDLTVACIDDETYYLFGSSVAQNMHLRWFEKHLEGVDDVIYKNMTDDFHGIAISGPNSRELLSRLTREDVSSDAFKFRDIRDTFIGGVPALCVRLSFTGELGYEIYVAPQYQLKLFEEIEEVGKDLDVKWFGGRALMSMRLEKSWGAWT
;
A
#
# COMPACT_ATOMS: atom_id res chain seq x y z
N PRO A 1 25.23 1.70 -19.04
CA PRO A 1 24.55 0.62 -19.76
C PRO A 1 25.54 -0.51 -20.07
N THR A 2 25.20 -1.74 -19.84
CA THR A 2 26.01 -2.89 -20.20
C THR A 2 25.22 -3.78 -21.14
N PHE A 3 25.89 -4.44 -22.06
CA PHE A 3 25.28 -5.47 -22.92
C PHE A 3 25.12 -6.81 -22.21
N HIS A 4 25.59 -6.92 -21.00
CA HIS A 4 25.47 -8.10 -20.15
C HIS A 4 24.48 -7.86 -19.01
N ARG A 5 24.03 -8.95 -18.36
CA ARG A 5 23.22 -8.87 -17.14
C ARG A 5 23.92 -8.02 -16.08
N SER A 6 23.15 -7.20 -15.38
CA SER A 6 23.71 -6.37 -14.30
C SER A 6 24.22 -7.24 -13.15
N ARG A 7 25.19 -6.72 -12.37
CA ARG A 7 25.70 -7.40 -11.17
C ARG A 7 24.60 -7.69 -10.13
N SER A 8 23.50 -6.94 -10.16
CA SER A 8 22.36 -7.15 -9.27
C SER A 8 21.43 -8.28 -9.71
N HIS A 9 21.60 -8.85 -10.92
CA HIS A 9 20.68 -9.84 -11.47
C HIS A 9 20.47 -11.04 -10.55
N ASP A 10 21.56 -11.62 -10.03
CA ASP A 10 21.49 -12.82 -9.21
C ASP A 10 20.82 -12.57 -7.84
N TYR A 11 21.01 -11.36 -7.29
CA TYR A 11 20.30 -10.94 -6.06
C TYR A 11 18.82 -10.76 -6.32
N VAL A 12 18.46 -10.00 -7.36
CA VAL A 12 17.09 -9.77 -7.77
C VAL A 12 16.36 -11.08 -8.08
N ALA A 13 17.02 -12.01 -8.79
CA ALA A 13 16.45 -13.31 -9.10
C ALA A 13 16.13 -14.13 -7.83
N LYS A 14 17.01 -14.09 -6.82
CA LYS A 14 16.77 -14.77 -5.52
C LYS A 14 15.61 -14.13 -4.76
N GLU A 15 15.53 -12.80 -4.75
CA GLU A 15 14.45 -12.05 -4.12
C GLU A 15 13.10 -12.36 -4.79
N VAL A 16 13.03 -12.29 -6.11
CA VAL A 16 11.83 -12.65 -6.88
C VAL A 16 11.41 -14.10 -6.61
N LYS A 17 12.37 -15.03 -6.62
CA LYS A 17 12.09 -16.44 -6.32
C LYS A 17 11.52 -16.62 -4.92
N ALA A 18 12.07 -15.94 -3.91
CA ALA A 18 11.57 -16.02 -2.54
C ALA A 18 10.10 -15.57 -2.45
N VAL A 19 9.74 -14.46 -3.11
CA VAL A 19 8.36 -13.96 -3.13
C VAL A 19 7.44 -14.94 -3.89
N ARG A 20 7.87 -15.47 -5.03
CA ARG A 20 7.04 -16.38 -5.84
C ARG A 20 6.79 -17.73 -5.18
N GLU A 21 7.81 -18.29 -4.53
CA GLU A 21 7.78 -19.66 -4.02
C GLU A 21 7.52 -19.77 -2.52
N ASN A 22 7.72 -18.68 -1.76
CA ASN A 22 7.64 -18.71 -0.31
C ASN A 22 7.08 -17.42 0.29
N LEU A 23 7.95 -16.52 0.74
CA LEU A 23 7.60 -15.33 1.51
C LEU A 23 8.67 -14.25 1.35
N GLY A 24 8.25 -13.07 0.93
CA GLY A 24 9.08 -11.88 0.93
C GLY A 24 8.47 -10.74 1.74
N ALA A 25 9.33 -9.90 2.29
CA ALA A 25 8.95 -8.64 2.93
C ALA A 25 9.67 -7.47 2.26
N SER A 26 9.01 -6.32 2.19
CA SER A 26 9.59 -5.09 1.63
C SER A 26 9.05 -3.87 2.36
N GLU A 27 9.86 -2.83 2.46
CA GLU A 27 9.47 -1.56 3.01
C GLU A 27 8.52 -0.83 2.03
N VAL A 28 7.44 -0.22 2.55
CA VAL A 28 6.47 0.62 1.82
C VAL A 28 6.24 1.97 2.53
N ALA A 29 7.14 2.38 3.43
CA ALA A 29 7.06 3.64 4.18
C ALA A 29 7.24 4.87 3.28
N SER A 30 7.81 4.72 2.09
CA SER A 30 8.08 5.83 1.17
C SER A 30 6.86 6.30 0.37
N PHE A 31 5.69 5.68 0.50
CA PHE A 31 4.48 6.14 -0.20
C PHE A 31 3.99 7.48 0.33
N ALA A 32 3.44 8.30 -0.59
CA ALA A 32 2.69 9.48 -0.20
C ALA A 32 1.35 9.05 0.39
N ASN A 33 1.07 9.51 1.60
CA ASN A 33 -0.13 9.19 2.35
C ASN A 33 -0.96 10.46 2.57
N HIS A 34 -2.23 10.40 2.22
CA HIS A 34 -3.15 11.52 2.34
C HIS A 34 -4.40 11.09 3.10
N LYS A 35 -4.92 11.95 3.97
CA LYS A 35 -6.16 11.72 4.71
C LYS A 35 -7.17 12.79 4.38
N PHE A 36 -8.39 12.36 4.09
CA PHE A 36 -9.55 13.22 3.93
C PHE A 36 -10.61 12.83 4.95
N THR A 37 -11.17 13.82 5.65
CA THR A 37 -12.25 13.61 6.62
C THR A 37 -13.33 14.66 6.45
N GLY A 38 -14.55 14.32 6.90
CA GLY A 38 -15.70 15.19 6.88
C GLY A 38 -16.86 14.66 6.03
N SER A 39 -18.03 15.22 6.23
CA SER A 39 -19.27 14.78 5.58
C SER A 39 -19.24 14.89 4.05
N GLY A 40 -18.46 15.83 3.51
CA GLY A 40 -18.24 16.03 2.07
C GLY A 40 -17.13 15.18 1.46
N ALA A 41 -16.34 14.44 2.29
CA ALA A 41 -15.12 13.78 1.81
C ALA A 41 -15.38 12.79 0.67
N ARG A 42 -16.45 11.97 0.76
CA ARG A 42 -16.81 11.04 -0.32
C ARG A 42 -17.14 11.75 -1.61
N ALA A 43 -18.00 12.75 -1.58
CA ALA A 43 -18.43 13.50 -2.76
C ALA A 43 -17.27 14.27 -3.39
N PHE A 44 -16.41 14.86 -2.55
CA PHE A 44 -15.19 15.54 -3.00
C PHE A 44 -14.27 14.59 -3.76
N LEU A 45 -13.94 13.43 -3.17
CA LEU A 45 -13.05 12.45 -3.79
C LEU A 45 -13.65 11.86 -5.06
N ASP A 46 -14.95 11.54 -5.08
CA ASP A 46 -15.65 11.04 -6.27
C ASP A 46 -15.61 12.04 -7.44
N ARG A 47 -15.57 13.35 -7.14
CA ARG A 47 -15.44 14.41 -8.14
C ARG A 47 -14.04 14.51 -8.76
N ILE A 48 -12.98 14.31 -7.96
CA ILE A 48 -11.59 14.55 -8.39
C ILE A 48 -10.86 13.29 -8.83
N LEU A 49 -11.44 12.12 -8.60
CA LEU A 49 -10.90 10.82 -8.97
C LEU A 49 -11.77 10.17 -10.03
N ALA A 50 -11.17 9.44 -10.96
CA ALA A 50 -11.88 8.83 -12.07
C ALA A 50 -12.32 7.36 -11.80
N GLY A 51 -11.96 6.79 -10.68
CA GLY A 51 -12.36 5.45 -10.26
C GLY A 51 -13.60 5.48 -9.36
N HIS A 52 -14.26 4.34 -9.23
CA HIS A 52 -15.35 4.20 -8.27
C HIS A 52 -14.85 4.30 -6.83
N MET A 53 -15.54 5.06 -6.02
CA MET A 53 -15.25 5.15 -4.58
C MET A 53 -15.47 3.79 -3.90
N PRO A 54 -14.52 3.36 -3.05
CA PRO A 54 -14.67 2.11 -2.32
C PRO A 54 -15.82 2.20 -1.28
N GLU A 55 -16.34 1.03 -0.93
CA GLU A 55 -17.21 0.86 0.21
C GLU A 55 -16.40 0.85 1.51
N ARG A 56 -17.07 1.00 2.63
CA ARG A 56 -16.44 0.95 3.96
C ARG A 56 -15.66 -0.36 4.16
N GLY A 57 -14.46 -0.24 4.69
CA GLY A 57 -13.54 -1.37 4.89
C GLY A 57 -12.90 -1.92 3.61
N ARG A 58 -12.97 -1.16 2.51
CA ARG A 58 -12.44 -1.58 1.19
C ARG A 58 -11.46 -0.56 0.61
N VAL A 59 -10.65 -1.03 -0.33
CA VAL A 59 -9.79 -0.17 -1.15
C VAL A 59 -10.07 -0.36 -2.63
N ASN A 60 -9.90 0.71 -3.40
CA ASN A 60 -9.89 0.69 -4.86
C ASN A 60 -8.68 1.46 -5.38
N LEU A 61 -8.13 1.03 -6.54
CA LEU A 61 -7.22 1.87 -7.30
C LEU A 61 -8.05 2.89 -8.10
N SER A 62 -7.67 4.14 -8.00
CA SER A 62 -8.35 5.23 -8.70
C SER A 62 -7.35 6.15 -9.39
N PRO A 63 -7.45 6.33 -10.72
CA PRO A 63 -6.65 7.32 -11.42
C PRO A 63 -7.17 8.73 -11.13
N MET A 64 -6.24 9.70 -11.08
CA MET A 64 -6.52 11.13 -11.22
C MET A 64 -6.31 11.55 -12.66
N LEU A 65 -7.22 12.33 -13.19
CA LEU A 65 -7.14 12.86 -14.55
C LEU A 65 -7.11 14.38 -14.55
N LEU A 66 -6.32 14.94 -15.46
CA LEU A 66 -6.41 16.35 -15.81
C LEU A 66 -7.68 16.59 -16.64
N GLU A 67 -8.11 17.84 -16.78
CA GLU A 67 -9.23 18.25 -17.65
C GLU A 67 -9.06 17.78 -19.11
N SER A 68 -7.81 17.63 -19.55
CA SER A 68 -7.46 17.08 -20.87
C SER A 68 -7.65 15.56 -21.01
N GLY A 69 -8.07 14.88 -19.94
CA GLY A 69 -8.18 13.42 -19.88
C GLY A 69 -6.84 12.68 -19.69
N LYS A 70 -5.72 13.39 -19.56
CA LYS A 70 -4.41 12.78 -19.31
C LYS A 70 -4.28 12.36 -17.85
N LEU A 71 -3.56 11.24 -17.64
CA LEU A 71 -3.28 10.72 -16.31
C LEU A 71 -2.41 11.71 -15.51
N ASN A 72 -2.90 12.09 -14.33
CA ASN A 72 -2.21 12.95 -13.36
C ASN A 72 -1.73 12.18 -12.11
N GLY A 73 -1.89 10.89 -12.10
CA GLY A 73 -1.52 10.00 -11.03
C GLY A 73 -2.53 8.88 -10.84
N ASP A 74 -2.15 7.91 -10.03
CA ASP A 74 -3.02 6.87 -9.52
C ASP A 74 -2.85 6.74 -8.01
N LEU A 75 -3.92 6.41 -7.35
CA LEU A 75 -3.99 6.34 -5.89
C LEU A 75 -4.75 5.08 -5.48
N THR A 76 -4.25 4.39 -4.47
CA THR A 76 -5.07 3.45 -3.73
C THR A 76 -5.94 4.25 -2.76
N VAL A 77 -7.24 4.22 -2.95
CA VAL A 77 -8.24 4.90 -2.12
C VAL A 77 -8.83 3.91 -1.15
N ALA A 78 -8.74 4.19 0.14
CA ALA A 78 -9.27 3.38 1.22
C ALA A 78 -10.42 4.12 1.91
N CYS A 79 -11.55 3.46 2.08
CA CYS A 79 -12.67 3.95 2.86
C CYS A 79 -12.65 3.27 4.24
N ILE A 80 -12.35 4.03 5.28
CA ILE A 80 -12.31 3.53 6.66
C ILE A 80 -13.73 3.54 7.25
N ASP A 81 -14.41 4.68 7.08
CA ASP A 81 -15.80 4.88 7.43
C ASP A 81 -16.43 5.89 6.45
N ASP A 82 -17.67 6.30 6.71
CA ASP A 82 -18.44 7.15 5.79
C ASP A 82 -17.81 8.55 5.60
N GLU A 83 -16.99 9.00 6.55
CA GLU A 83 -16.38 10.33 6.56
C GLU A 83 -14.84 10.31 6.54
N THR A 84 -14.19 9.11 6.51
CA THR A 84 -12.74 8.98 6.63
C THR A 84 -12.16 8.15 5.48
N TYR A 85 -11.27 8.78 4.72
CA TYR A 85 -10.58 8.17 3.58
C TYR A 85 -9.08 8.35 3.71
N TYR A 86 -8.33 7.28 3.42
CA TYR A 86 -6.88 7.35 3.18
C TYR A 86 -6.58 7.11 1.71
N LEU A 87 -5.61 7.85 1.17
CA LEU A 87 -5.13 7.69 -0.18
C LEU A 87 -3.61 7.43 -0.14
N PHE A 88 -3.20 6.37 -0.81
CA PHE A 88 -1.80 5.97 -0.91
C PHE A 88 -1.35 6.16 -2.36
N GLY A 89 -0.24 6.86 -2.57
CA GLY A 89 0.25 7.20 -3.89
C GLY A 89 1.77 7.18 -4.01
N SER A 90 2.27 7.51 -5.20
CA SER A 90 3.70 7.57 -5.45
C SER A 90 4.37 8.68 -4.65
N SER A 91 5.48 8.37 -3.96
CA SER A 91 6.27 9.33 -3.16
C SER A 91 6.80 10.50 -3.99
N VAL A 92 7.25 10.25 -5.21
CA VAL A 92 7.77 11.30 -6.10
C VAL A 92 6.68 12.27 -6.57
N ALA A 93 5.41 11.85 -6.52
CA ALA A 93 4.25 12.65 -6.89
C ALA A 93 3.62 13.39 -5.71
N GLN A 94 4.09 13.22 -4.49
CA GLN A 94 3.50 13.79 -3.28
C GLN A 94 3.15 15.26 -3.39
N ASN A 95 4.10 16.10 -3.80
CA ASN A 95 3.89 17.54 -3.92
C ASN A 95 2.95 17.91 -5.06
N MET A 96 2.89 17.10 -6.11
CA MET A 96 1.96 17.31 -7.21
C MET A 96 0.54 16.94 -6.78
N HIS A 97 0.36 15.83 -6.08
CA HIS A 97 -0.91 15.44 -5.49
C HIS A 97 -1.40 16.47 -4.47
N LEU A 98 -0.52 16.97 -3.59
CA LEU A 98 -0.83 18.02 -2.61
C LEU A 98 -1.41 19.25 -3.29
N ARG A 99 -0.72 19.81 -4.29
CA ARG A 99 -1.19 20.99 -5.04
C ARG A 99 -2.52 20.75 -5.78
N TRP A 100 -2.71 19.52 -6.27
CA TRP A 100 -3.97 19.13 -6.90
C TRP A 100 -5.13 19.14 -5.90
N PHE A 101 -4.93 18.55 -4.72
CA PHE A 101 -5.94 18.52 -3.68
C PHE A 101 -6.25 19.92 -3.15
N GLU A 102 -5.23 20.72 -2.83
CA GLU A 102 -5.39 22.12 -2.36
C GLU A 102 -6.19 22.95 -3.34
N LYS A 103 -5.86 22.88 -4.64
CA LYS A 103 -6.60 23.59 -5.69
C LYS A 103 -8.09 23.23 -5.71
N HIS A 104 -8.42 21.96 -5.54
CA HIS A 104 -9.80 21.49 -5.60
C HIS A 104 -10.57 21.64 -4.27
N LEU A 105 -9.87 21.90 -3.17
CA LEU A 105 -10.46 22.20 -1.86
C LEU A 105 -10.86 23.68 -1.70
N GLU A 106 -10.44 24.56 -2.61
CA GLU A 106 -10.83 25.98 -2.55
C GLU A 106 -12.37 26.10 -2.53
N GLY A 107 -12.90 26.72 -1.45
CA GLY A 107 -14.35 26.90 -1.25
C GLY A 107 -15.11 25.64 -0.84
N VAL A 108 -14.42 24.63 -0.34
CA VAL A 108 -15.03 23.40 0.22
C VAL A 108 -14.81 23.39 1.73
N ASP A 109 -15.89 23.58 2.51
CA ASP A 109 -15.81 23.75 3.97
C ASP A 109 -16.07 22.46 4.76
N ASP A 110 -16.66 21.45 4.14
CA ASP A 110 -17.07 20.18 4.77
C ASP A 110 -16.06 19.03 4.56
N VAL A 111 -14.84 19.35 4.10
CA VAL A 111 -13.74 18.42 3.89
C VAL A 111 -12.46 18.93 4.55
N ILE A 112 -11.86 18.10 5.38
CA ILE A 112 -10.56 18.36 6.00
C ILE A 112 -9.53 17.45 5.34
N TYR A 113 -8.49 18.04 4.78
CA TYR A 113 -7.34 17.34 4.23
C TYR A 113 -6.15 17.38 5.19
N LYS A 114 -5.44 16.27 5.31
CA LYS A 114 -4.16 16.17 6.01
C LYS A 114 -3.17 15.34 5.18
N ASN A 115 -1.96 15.88 4.96
CA ASN A 115 -0.84 15.08 4.50
C ASN A 115 -0.35 14.18 5.65
N MET A 116 -0.32 12.87 5.44
CA MET A 116 0.04 11.85 6.42
C MET A 116 1.32 11.10 6.06
N THR A 117 2.09 11.60 5.08
CA THR A 117 3.25 10.86 4.54
C THR A 117 4.28 10.49 5.61
N ASP A 118 4.51 11.39 6.57
CA ASP A 118 5.43 11.12 7.68
C ASP A 118 4.75 10.48 8.92
N ASP A 119 3.43 10.31 8.88
CA ASP A 119 2.64 9.73 9.98
C ASP A 119 2.44 8.21 9.82
N PHE A 120 2.66 7.65 8.63
CA PHE A 120 2.57 6.22 8.35
C PHE A 120 3.86 5.66 7.78
N HIS A 121 4.33 4.59 8.39
CA HIS A 121 5.37 3.74 7.85
C HIS A 121 4.82 2.34 7.63
N GLY A 122 5.33 1.62 6.65
CA GLY A 122 4.72 0.34 6.31
C GLY A 122 5.71 -0.72 5.88
N ILE A 123 5.28 -1.97 6.05
CA ILE A 123 5.94 -3.17 5.54
C ILE A 123 4.92 -3.97 4.76
N ALA A 124 5.27 -4.32 3.52
CA ALA A 124 4.50 -5.26 2.71
C ALA A 124 5.08 -6.66 2.89
N ILE A 125 4.20 -7.64 3.07
CA ILE A 125 4.54 -9.07 3.04
C ILE A 125 3.84 -9.70 1.84
N SER A 126 4.56 -10.52 1.06
CA SER A 126 4.04 -11.09 -0.18
C SER A 126 4.57 -12.50 -0.42
N GLY A 127 3.75 -13.34 -1.00
CA GLY A 127 4.08 -14.72 -1.33
C GLY A 127 3.07 -15.72 -0.78
N PRO A 128 3.16 -17.00 -1.18
CA PRO A 128 2.24 -18.06 -0.74
C PRO A 128 2.05 -18.14 0.76
N ASN A 129 3.12 -17.94 1.53
CA ASN A 129 3.11 -18.04 2.99
C ASN A 129 2.85 -16.71 3.73
N SER A 130 2.50 -15.63 3.00
CA SER A 130 2.23 -14.31 3.62
C SER A 130 1.04 -14.34 4.58
N ARG A 131 0.00 -15.16 4.30
CA ARG A 131 -1.13 -15.35 5.22
C ARG A 131 -0.72 -16.10 6.48
N GLU A 132 0.11 -17.11 6.35
CA GLU A 132 0.62 -17.85 7.49
C GLU A 132 1.39 -16.93 8.45
N LEU A 133 2.30 -16.10 7.89
CA LEU A 133 2.99 -15.10 8.70
C LEU A 133 2.01 -14.12 9.36
N LEU A 134 1.07 -13.57 8.60
CA LEU A 134 0.10 -12.62 9.14
C LEU A 134 -0.75 -13.24 10.25
N SER A 135 -1.17 -14.49 10.12
CA SER A 135 -1.97 -15.19 11.13
C SER A 135 -1.25 -15.37 12.46
N ARG A 136 0.08 -15.42 12.44
CA ARG A 136 0.92 -15.50 13.65
C ARG A 136 1.14 -14.13 14.30
N LEU A 137 1.00 -13.05 13.53
CA LEU A 137 1.21 -11.66 13.99
C LEU A 137 -0.05 -11.01 14.53
N THR A 138 -1.24 -11.57 14.28
CA THR A 138 -2.52 -11.01 14.73
C THR A 138 -3.42 -12.09 15.31
N ARG A 139 -4.39 -11.66 16.13
CA ARG A 139 -5.46 -12.53 16.63
C ARG A 139 -6.70 -12.55 15.74
N GLU A 140 -6.71 -11.69 14.72
CA GLU A 140 -7.81 -11.59 13.77
C GLU A 140 -7.86 -12.80 12.84
N ASP A 141 -9.06 -13.17 12.40
CA ASP A 141 -9.21 -14.13 11.31
C ASP A 141 -8.77 -13.50 9.98
N VAL A 142 -7.68 -14.02 9.45
CA VAL A 142 -7.08 -13.59 8.17
C VAL A 142 -7.32 -14.61 7.05
N SER A 143 -8.24 -15.56 7.25
CA SER A 143 -8.68 -16.49 6.21
C SER A 143 -9.18 -15.74 4.95
N SER A 144 -9.29 -16.46 3.84
CA SER A 144 -9.74 -15.85 2.58
C SER A 144 -11.17 -15.33 2.65
N ASP A 145 -12.00 -15.94 3.48
CA ASP A 145 -13.42 -15.59 3.62
C ASP A 145 -13.60 -14.40 4.58
N ALA A 146 -12.78 -14.32 5.63
CA ALA A 146 -12.84 -13.26 6.61
C ALA A 146 -12.11 -11.99 6.16
N PHE A 147 -10.94 -12.11 5.50
CA PHE A 147 -10.15 -10.98 5.01
C PHE A 147 -9.99 -11.08 3.49
N LYS A 148 -10.91 -10.48 2.75
CA LYS A 148 -11.01 -10.60 1.29
C LYS A 148 -10.01 -9.70 0.58
N PHE A 149 -9.71 -10.01 -0.68
CA PHE A 149 -8.92 -9.12 -1.53
C PHE A 149 -9.51 -7.71 -1.58
N ARG A 150 -8.67 -6.71 -1.37
CA ARG A 150 -9.01 -5.28 -1.24
C ARG A 150 -9.76 -4.92 0.04
N ASP A 151 -9.75 -5.76 1.06
CA ASP A 151 -10.17 -5.34 2.39
C ASP A 151 -9.08 -4.52 3.07
N ILE A 152 -9.50 -3.57 3.90
CA ILE A 152 -8.65 -2.81 4.80
C ILE A 152 -9.21 -2.90 6.22
N ARG A 153 -8.33 -3.07 7.20
CA ARG A 153 -8.69 -3.19 8.62
C ARG A 153 -7.78 -2.36 9.50
N ASP A 154 -8.38 -1.69 10.46
CA ASP A 154 -7.69 -1.15 11.63
C ASP A 154 -7.64 -2.25 12.69
N THR A 155 -6.45 -2.68 13.09
CA THR A 155 -6.24 -3.87 13.93
C THR A 155 -4.90 -3.79 14.65
N PHE A 156 -4.52 -4.89 15.33
CA PHE A 156 -3.21 -5.05 15.96
C PHE A 156 -2.41 -6.13 15.26
N ILE A 157 -1.17 -5.79 14.85
CA ILE A 157 -0.24 -6.71 14.19
C ILE A 157 1.12 -6.61 14.88
N GLY A 158 1.70 -7.73 15.30
CA GLY A 158 2.94 -7.74 16.09
C GLY A 158 2.81 -6.97 17.42
N GLY A 159 1.59 -6.91 17.97
CA GLY A 159 1.32 -6.22 19.23
C GLY A 159 1.21 -4.69 19.12
N VAL A 160 1.25 -4.10 17.92
CA VAL A 160 1.13 -2.65 17.68
C VAL A 160 -0.11 -2.30 16.87
N PRO A 161 -0.71 -1.12 17.07
CA PRO A 161 -1.81 -0.64 16.25
C PRO A 161 -1.38 -0.53 14.79
N ALA A 162 -2.15 -1.09 13.88
CA ALA A 162 -1.81 -1.15 12.46
C ALA A 162 -3.04 -1.04 11.57
N LEU A 163 -2.87 -0.40 10.42
CA LEU A 163 -3.80 -0.44 9.32
C LEU A 163 -3.32 -1.50 8.32
N CYS A 164 -4.08 -2.57 8.12
CA CYS A 164 -3.71 -3.68 7.25
C CYS A 164 -4.58 -3.72 6.00
N VAL A 165 -3.94 -3.74 4.84
CA VAL A 165 -4.62 -3.83 3.54
C VAL A 165 -4.27 -5.15 2.89
N ARG A 166 -5.27 -5.92 2.44
CA ARG A 166 -5.03 -7.11 1.60
C ARG A 166 -4.88 -6.69 0.15
N LEU A 167 -3.67 -6.31 -0.20
CA LEU A 167 -3.26 -5.87 -1.53
C LEU A 167 -1.81 -6.29 -1.77
N SER A 168 -1.43 -6.48 -3.04
CA SER A 168 -0.04 -6.78 -3.38
C SER A 168 0.31 -6.24 -4.77
N PHE A 169 1.43 -5.56 -4.83
CA PHE A 169 2.01 -5.07 -6.07
C PHE A 169 2.75 -6.16 -6.84
N THR A 170 3.17 -7.24 -6.17
CA THR A 170 3.98 -8.34 -6.73
C THR A 170 3.19 -9.30 -7.61
N GLY A 171 1.85 -9.34 -7.48
CA GLY A 171 0.99 -10.33 -8.14
C GLY A 171 0.81 -11.62 -7.34
N GLU A 172 1.49 -11.76 -6.20
CA GLU A 172 1.25 -12.84 -5.25
C GLU A 172 0.25 -12.43 -4.16
N LEU A 173 -0.22 -13.37 -3.36
CA LEU A 173 -0.93 -13.06 -2.12
C LEU A 173 -0.06 -12.12 -1.28
N GLY A 174 -0.65 -11.04 -0.75
CA GLY A 174 0.11 -10.10 0.04
C GLY A 174 -0.75 -9.17 0.86
N TYR A 175 -0.07 -8.50 1.77
CA TYR A 175 -0.64 -7.53 2.69
C TYR A 175 0.32 -6.37 2.86
N GLU A 176 -0.21 -5.17 2.93
CA GLU A 176 0.53 -3.97 3.30
C GLU A 176 0.09 -3.57 4.71
N ILE A 177 1.05 -3.44 5.61
CA ILE A 177 0.84 -3.19 7.03
C ILE A 177 1.42 -1.82 7.35
N TYR A 178 0.56 -0.86 7.67
CA TYR A 178 0.94 0.51 7.98
C TYR A 178 0.82 0.77 9.48
N VAL A 179 1.85 1.37 10.06
CA VAL A 179 1.94 1.70 11.49
C VAL A 179 2.42 3.13 11.67
N ALA A 180 2.17 3.72 12.83
CA ALA A 180 2.81 4.99 13.18
C ALA A 180 4.34 4.82 13.31
N PRO A 181 5.15 5.85 12.99
CA PRO A 181 6.62 5.76 12.88
C PRO A 181 7.30 5.11 14.09
N GLN A 182 6.82 5.39 15.29
CA GLN A 182 7.38 4.83 16.54
C GLN A 182 7.24 3.31 16.65
N TYR A 183 6.38 2.69 15.85
CA TYR A 183 6.13 1.24 15.87
C TYR A 183 6.81 0.50 14.73
N GLN A 184 7.46 1.18 13.79
CA GLN A 184 8.06 0.57 12.61
C GLN A 184 9.14 -0.47 12.98
N LEU A 185 10.04 -0.10 13.90
CA LEU A 185 11.09 -1.03 14.36
C LEU A 185 10.49 -2.26 15.02
N LYS A 186 9.48 -2.09 15.88
CA LYS A 186 8.79 -3.21 16.54
C LYS A 186 8.12 -4.13 15.52
N LEU A 187 7.43 -3.58 14.52
CA LEU A 187 6.81 -4.37 13.45
C LEU A 187 7.87 -5.16 12.66
N PHE A 188 9.00 -4.51 12.33
CA PHE A 188 10.12 -5.17 11.65
C PHE A 188 10.65 -6.36 12.46
N GLU A 189 10.96 -6.15 13.74
CA GLU A 189 11.48 -7.18 14.64
C GLU A 189 10.51 -8.35 14.81
N GLU A 190 9.20 -8.09 14.91
CA GLU A 190 8.17 -9.13 14.99
C GLU A 190 8.07 -9.95 13.70
N ILE A 191 8.16 -9.31 12.53
CA ILE A 191 8.17 -10.02 11.24
C ILE A 191 9.41 -10.93 11.14
N GLU A 192 10.59 -10.45 11.56
CA GLU A 192 11.82 -11.24 11.57
C GLU A 192 11.75 -12.43 12.54
N GLU A 193 11.31 -12.20 13.76
CA GLU A 193 11.25 -13.25 14.79
C GLU A 193 10.19 -14.31 14.45
N VAL A 194 8.97 -13.87 14.14
CA VAL A 194 7.84 -14.77 13.85
C VAL A 194 7.98 -15.45 12.48
N GLY A 195 8.61 -14.77 11.52
CA GLY A 195 8.85 -15.27 10.17
C GLY A 195 10.12 -16.12 10.00
N LYS A 196 10.90 -16.31 11.06
CA LYS A 196 12.20 -16.98 11.00
C LYS A 196 12.13 -18.42 10.46
N ASP A 197 11.20 -19.21 10.93
CA ASP A 197 10.99 -20.59 10.46
C ASP A 197 10.29 -20.66 9.10
N LEU A 198 9.65 -19.57 8.65
CA LEU A 198 9.09 -19.41 7.31
C LEU A 198 10.13 -18.91 6.29
N ASP A 199 11.38 -18.67 6.73
CA ASP A 199 12.46 -18.19 5.88
C ASP A 199 12.10 -16.91 5.11
N VAL A 200 11.51 -15.92 5.81
CA VAL A 200 11.17 -14.62 5.22
C VAL A 200 12.41 -13.96 4.60
N LYS A 201 12.28 -13.45 3.38
CA LYS A 201 13.35 -12.75 2.68
C LYS A 201 12.96 -11.30 2.38
N TRP A 202 13.85 -10.38 2.70
CA TRP A 202 13.67 -8.99 2.29
C TRP A 202 13.97 -8.82 0.82
N PHE A 203 13.11 -8.10 0.11
CA PHE A 203 13.28 -7.80 -1.30
C PHE A 203 13.20 -6.29 -1.57
N GLY A 204 13.98 -5.85 -2.55
CA GLY A 204 14.07 -4.44 -2.89
C GLY A 204 13.23 -4.03 -4.09
N GLY A 205 13.24 -2.71 -4.38
CA GLY A 205 12.46 -2.12 -5.47
C GLY A 205 12.75 -2.70 -6.86
N ARG A 206 13.95 -3.23 -7.12
CA ARG A 206 14.24 -3.87 -8.42
C ARG A 206 13.51 -5.19 -8.60
N ALA A 207 13.42 -6.00 -7.54
CA ALA A 207 12.63 -7.23 -7.56
C ALA A 207 11.14 -6.90 -7.67
N LEU A 208 10.67 -5.90 -6.92
CA LEU A 208 9.29 -5.41 -6.99
C LEU A 208 8.92 -4.99 -8.42
N MET A 209 9.77 -4.18 -9.08
CA MET A 209 9.53 -3.72 -10.44
C MET A 209 9.57 -4.85 -11.47
N SER A 210 10.41 -5.88 -11.27
CA SER A 210 10.43 -7.07 -12.12
C SER A 210 9.10 -7.84 -12.01
N MET A 211 8.65 -8.13 -10.80
CA MET A 211 7.38 -8.82 -10.54
C MET A 211 6.17 -8.04 -11.06
N ARG A 212 6.21 -6.71 -10.94
CA ARG A 212 5.18 -5.83 -11.52
C ARG A 212 5.08 -6.00 -13.05
N LEU A 213 6.22 -6.05 -13.75
CA LEU A 213 6.24 -6.25 -15.19
C LEU A 213 5.66 -7.61 -15.59
N GLU A 214 5.98 -8.68 -14.86
CA GLU A 214 5.41 -10.01 -15.08
C GLU A 214 3.87 -10.02 -14.92
N LYS A 215 3.36 -9.21 -14.01
CA LYS A 215 1.91 -8.97 -13.81
C LYS A 215 1.28 -8.10 -14.90
N SER A 216 2.07 -7.56 -15.83
CA SER A 216 1.64 -6.60 -16.85
C SER A 216 1.05 -5.30 -16.26
N TRP A 217 1.51 -4.88 -15.09
CA TRP A 217 1.02 -3.70 -14.41
C TRP A 217 1.85 -2.47 -14.77
N GLY A 218 1.20 -1.39 -15.20
CA GLY A 218 1.83 -0.09 -15.39
C GLY A 218 2.26 0.51 -14.04
N ALA A 219 3.35 1.27 -14.01
CA ALA A 219 3.62 2.20 -12.92
C ALA A 219 3.49 3.60 -13.48
N TRP A 220 2.79 4.44 -12.75
CA TRP A 220 2.76 5.85 -13.02
C TRP A 220 3.90 6.50 -12.23
N THR A 221 4.95 6.91 -12.93
CA THR A 221 6.00 7.88 -12.56
C THR A 221 7.02 7.93 -13.68
#